data_001d72b9a095c8ed38e6cfb02dc01c22
#
_entry.id   001d72b9a095c8ed38e6cfb02dc01c22
#
_cell.length_a   1.000
_cell.length_b   1.000
_cell.length_c   1.000
_cell.angle_alpha   90.00
_cell.angle_beta   90.00
_cell.angle_gamma   90.00
#
_symmetry.space_group_name_H-M   'P 1'
#
loop_
_entity.id
_entity.type
_entity.pdbx_description
1 polymer ?
#
loop_
_entity_poly.entity_id
_entity_poly.type
_entity_poly.pdbx_seq_one_letter_code
_entity_poly.pdbx_strand_id
1 'polypeptide(L)'
;MQAKERGGDHYDFDAAYAAMQGYYDQFDVNWLNQETLVNDEFAAGGYPMFSTPGEITDTLYNLGFRVFSLSNNHSYDKGAAGIEASMAHWAAMPDDVVTMGFYNLETYDNYAYQTVNGITFGYLSYTEHTNGLPTPSGTDYGVVYLDDHETIAKQIADMRPNCDVLIVSAHMGTEGTHEVNDFQRETAQWLADQGVDVIIGTHPHVVQNAAWLTGANGNTTFTRLTAWATS
;
A
#
# COMPACT_ATOMS: atom_id res chain seq x y z
N MET A 1 6.45 -16.86 1.45
CA MET A 1 7.51 -17.91 1.52
C MET A 1 8.58 -17.36 2.44
N GLN A 2 8.79 -17.93 3.62
CA GLN A 2 9.82 -17.44 4.54
C GLN A 2 11.18 -17.95 4.08
N ALA A 3 12.02 -17.07 3.60
CA ALA A 3 13.42 -17.38 3.32
C ALA A 3 14.19 -17.35 4.64
N LYS A 4 14.41 -18.50 5.26
CA LYS A 4 15.22 -18.60 6.47
C LYS A 4 16.67 -18.81 6.07
N GLU A 5 17.57 -17.99 6.58
CA GLU A 5 19.00 -18.16 6.41
C GLU A 5 19.47 -19.52 6.94
N ARG A 6 20.38 -20.18 6.22
CA ARG A 6 20.95 -21.45 6.65
C ARG A 6 21.90 -21.22 7.83
N GLY A 7 21.36 -21.26 9.05
CA GLY A 7 22.13 -21.26 10.30
C GLY A 7 22.38 -19.91 10.96
N GLY A 8 21.61 -18.87 10.62
CA GLY A 8 21.68 -17.55 11.25
C GLY A 8 20.35 -17.07 11.84
N ASP A 9 20.40 -15.93 12.51
CA ASP A 9 19.24 -15.22 13.06
C ASP A 9 18.63 -14.22 12.03
N HIS A 10 19.15 -14.20 10.79
CA HIS A 10 18.73 -13.31 9.71
C HIS A 10 17.93 -14.04 8.64
N TYR A 11 17.12 -13.28 7.89
CA TYR A 11 16.34 -13.75 6.77
C TYR A 11 16.96 -13.28 5.45
N ASP A 12 17.11 -14.21 4.50
CA ASP A 12 17.56 -13.92 3.13
C ASP A 12 16.38 -14.06 2.18
N PHE A 13 15.94 -12.94 1.60
CA PHE A 13 14.87 -12.88 0.62
C PHE A 13 15.40 -12.81 -0.83
N ASP A 14 16.68 -12.54 -1.04
CA ASP A 14 17.26 -12.32 -2.38
C ASP A 14 17.07 -13.53 -3.29
N ALA A 15 17.21 -14.73 -2.73
CA ALA A 15 17.02 -15.97 -3.49
C ALA A 15 15.58 -16.12 -4.03
N ALA A 16 14.57 -15.59 -3.33
CA ALA A 16 13.18 -15.64 -3.76
C ALA A 16 12.90 -14.69 -4.94
N TYR A 17 13.66 -13.61 -5.04
CA TYR A 17 13.50 -12.57 -6.05
C TYR A 17 14.57 -12.57 -7.14
N ALA A 18 15.53 -13.52 -7.10
CA ALA A 18 16.66 -13.57 -8.03
C ALA A 18 16.25 -13.54 -9.51
N ALA A 19 15.14 -14.17 -9.88
CA ALA A 19 14.61 -14.15 -11.24
C ALA A 19 14.05 -12.79 -11.69
N MET A 20 13.82 -11.88 -10.76
CA MET A 20 13.27 -10.54 -11.01
C MET A 20 14.35 -9.47 -11.02
N GLN A 21 15.58 -9.82 -10.69
CA GLN A 21 16.71 -8.90 -10.68
C GLN A 21 16.92 -8.29 -12.06
N GLY A 22 17.09 -6.97 -12.13
CA GLY A 22 17.22 -6.21 -13.37
C GLY A 22 15.94 -6.03 -14.19
N TYR A 23 14.83 -6.70 -13.81
CA TYR A 23 13.54 -6.49 -14.48
C TYR A 23 12.96 -5.12 -14.18
N TYR A 24 13.06 -4.68 -12.92
CA TYR A 24 12.48 -3.42 -12.46
C TYR A 24 13.29 -2.19 -12.83
N ASP A 25 14.56 -2.34 -13.25
CA ASP A 25 15.43 -1.24 -13.67
C ASP A 25 14.96 -0.50 -14.94
N GLN A 26 14.03 -1.10 -15.68
CA GLN A 26 13.44 -0.50 -16.88
C GLN A 26 12.25 0.45 -16.60
N PHE A 27 11.86 0.59 -15.34
CA PHE A 27 10.75 1.44 -14.93
C PHE A 27 11.23 2.57 -14.01
N ASP A 28 10.70 3.76 -14.20
CA ASP A 28 11.07 4.96 -13.41
C ASP A 28 10.48 4.93 -11.99
N VAL A 29 9.32 4.28 -11.80
CA VAL A 29 8.66 4.11 -10.50
C VAL A 29 8.23 2.67 -10.33
N ASN A 30 8.73 2.01 -9.29
CA ASN A 30 8.29 0.70 -8.87
C ASN A 30 7.50 0.82 -7.56
N TRP A 31 6.24 0.42 -7.62
CA TRP A 31 5.28 0.45 -6.53
C TRP A 31 4.95 -0.97 -6.04
N LEU A 32 4.74 -1.13 -4.75
CA LEU A 32 4.36 -2.40 -4.12
C LEU A 32 3.28 -2.20 -3.05
N ASN A 33 2.30 -3.11 -2.97
CA ASN A 33 1.49 -3.28 -1.78
C ASN A 33 2.22 -4.21 -0.80
N GLN A 34 2.67 -3.64 0.33
CA GLN A 34 3.29 -4.41 1.40
C GLN A 34 2.19 -4.83 2.38
N GLU A 35 1.66 -6.04 2.19
CA GLU A 35 0.45 -6.49 2.88
C GLU A 35 0.69 -6.97 4.31
N THR A 36 1.93 -7.15 4.70
CA THR A 36 2.28 -7.61 6.05
C THR A 36 3.06 -6.52 6.79
N LEU A 37 2.90 -6.43 8.11
CA LEU A 37 3.66 -5.51 8.93
C LEU A 37 5.15 -5.87 8.90
N VAL A 38 5.96 -5.02 8.27
CA VAL A 38 7.43 -5.12 8.30
C VAL A 38 7.94 -4.43 9.56
N ASN A 39 8.80 -5.10 10.31
CA ASN A 39 9.37 -4.57 11.54
C ASN A 39 10.59 -5.38 11.98
N ASP A 40 11.36 -4.81 12.92
CA ASP A 40 12.56 -5.40 13.51
C ASP A 40 12.37 -5.88 14.96
N GLU A 41 11.16 -5.73 15.53
CA GLU A 41 10.90 -5.98 16.94
C GLU A 41 10.18 -7.31 17.19
N PHE A 42 9.31 -7.73 16.28
CA PHE A 42 8.55 -8.95 16.45
C PHE A 42 9.18 -10.10 15.68
N ALA A 43 9.14 -11.28 16.27
CA ALA A 43 9.53 -12.49 15.56
C ALA A 43 8.69 -12.67 14.28
N ALA A 44 9.33 -13.20 13.23
CA ALA A 44 8.66 -13.54 11.99
C ALA A 44 7.44 -14.42 12.24
N GLY A 45 6.30 -14.05 11.68
CA GLY A 45 5.03 -14.76 11.85
C GLY A 45 4.26 -14.85 10.54
N GLY A 46 3.69 -16.03 10.29
CA GLY A 46 2.81 -16.27 9.15
C GLY A 46 1.34 -16.16 9.52
N TYR A 47 0.49 -16.63 8.58
CA TYR A 47 -0.97 -16.65 8.74
C TYR A 47 -1.38 -17.23 10.13
N PRO A 48 -2.40 -16.67 10.80
CA PRO A 48 -3.26 -15.58 10.35
C PRO A 48 -2.80 -14.16 10.76
N MET A 49 -1.75 -14.04 11.58
CA MET A 49 -1.28 -12.78 12.17
C MET A 49 0.16 -12.54 11.77
N PHE A 50 0.34 -11.86 10.65
CA PHE A 50 1.64 -11.68 10.03
C PHE A 50 2.59 -10.76 10.81
N SER A 51 3.87 -11.04 10.69
CA SER A 51 4.98 -10.17 11.04
C SER A 51 6.14 -10.51 10.11
N THR A 52 6.60 -9.53 9.37
CA THR A 52 7.66 -9.72 8.38
C THR A 52 8.96 -9.07 8.85
N PRO A 53 10.07 -9.81 8.81
CA PRO A 53 11.39 -9.27 9.15
C PRO A 53 11.79 -8.12 8.25
N GLY A 54 12.48 -7.12 8.81
CA GLY A 54 12.92 -5.90 8.12
C GLY A 54 13.79 -6.14 6.89
N GLU A 55 14.56 -7.24 6.86
CA GLU A 55 15.45 -7.59 5.75
C GLU A 55 14.74 -7.71 4.38
N ILE A 56 13.42 -7.90 4.36
CA ILE A 56 12.66 -7.88 3.10
C ILE A 56 12.77 -6.53 2.39
N THR A 57 12.81 -5.44 3.14
CA THR A 57 12.87 -4.10 2.55
C THR A 57 14.21 -3.82 1.87
N ASP A 58 15.31 -4.38 2.39
CA ASP A 58 16.62 -4.29 1.73
C ASP A 58 16.59 -4.97 0.36
N THR A 59 16.02 -6.18 0.30
CA THR A 59 15.84 -6.91 -0.96
C THR A 59 14.97 -6.13 -1.94
N LEU A 60 13.81 -5.61 -1.50
CA LEU A 60 12.90 -4.84 -2.34
C LEU A 60 13.53 -3.52 -2.80
N TYR A 61 14.25 -2.83 -1.92
CA TYR A 61 14.99 -1.63 -2.26
C TYR A 61 16.06 -1.89 -3.33
N ASN A 62 16.83 -2.97 -3.17
CA ASN A 62 17.85 -3.39 -4.13
C ASN A 62 17.26 -3.80 -5.49
N LEU A 63 16.00 -4.26 -5.52
CA LEU A 63 15.24 -4.52 -6.74
C LEU A 63 14.68 -3.25 -7.40
N GLY A 64 14.84 -2.08 -6.79
CA GLY A 64 14.37 -0.81 -7.34
C GLY A 64 13.00 -0.35 -6.85
N PHE A 65 12.36 -1.02 -5.89
CA PHE A 65 11.12 -0.53 -5.30
C PHE A 65 11.39 0.66 -4.40
N ARG A 66 10.55 1.70 -4.53
CA ARG A 66 10.65 2.95 -3.77
C ARG A 66 9.32 3.40 -3.17
N VAL A 67 8.20 2.87 -3.63
CA VAL A 67 6.85 3.30 -3.23
C VAL A 67 6.11 2.12 -2.62
N PHE A 68 5.70 2.24 -1.36
CA PHE A 68 5.08 1.14 -0.61
C PHE A 68 3.73 1.56 -0.02
N SER A 69 2.69 0.82 -0.38
CA SER A 69 1.36 0.92 0.21
C SER A 69 1.28 0.02 1.43
N LEU A 70 0.88 0.56 2.57
CA LEU A 70 0.86 -0.12 3.88
C LEU A 70 -0.56 -0.34 4.43
N SER A 71 -1.58 0.28 3.82
CA SER A 71 -2.97 0.12 4.25
C SER A 71 -3.60 -1.11 3.61
N ASN A 72 -3.92 -2.10 4.43
CA ASN A 72 -4.46 -3.39 4.00
C ASN A 72 -5.17 -4.11 5.16
N ASN A 73 -5.71 -5.31 4.90
CA ASN A 73 -6.43 -6.09 5.89
C ASN A 73 -5.54 -6.61 7.04
N HIS A 74 -4.21 -6.64 6.88
CA HIS A 74 -3.24 -7.07 7.89
C HIS A 74 -2.56 -5.91 8.65
N SER A 75 -2.98 -4.67 8.41
CA SER A 75 -2.40 -3.48 9.05
C SER A 75 -2.44 -3.50 10.58
N TYR A 76 -3.37 -4.26 11.17
CA TYR A 76 -3.56 -4.31 12.63
C TYR A 76 -3.16 -5.65 13.28
N ASP A 77 -2.50 -6.53 12.58
CA ASP A 77 -2.15 -7.89 13.04
C ASP A 77 -1.34 -7.93 14.35
N LYS A 78 -0.59 -6.90 14.68
CA LYS A 78 0.18 -6.78 15.92
C LYS A 78 -0.27 -5.61 16.80
N GLY A 79 -1.47 -5.06 16.54
CA GLY A 79 -2.03 -3.96 17.30
C GLY A 79 -1.18 -2.69 17.25
N ALA A 80 -1.34 -1.81 18.24
CA ALA A 80 -0.62 -0.54 18.31
C ALA A 80 0.90 -0.71 18.25
N ALA A 81 1.46 -1.64 19.01
CA ALA A 81 2.90 -1.88 19.02
C ALA A 81 3.43 -2.34 17.65
N GLY A 82 2.63 -3.09 16.87
CA GLY A 82 2.99 -3.49 15.53
C GLY A 82 3.02 -2.32 14.55
N ILE A 83 2.08 -1.39 14.67
CA ILE A 83 2.05 -0.17 13.85
C ILE A 83 3.30 0.69 14.16
N GLU A 84 3.57 0.93 15.45
CA GLU A 84 4.73 1.74 15.89
C GLU A 84 6.06 1.12 15.42
N ALA A 85 6.22 -0.19 15.59
CA ALA A 85 7.41 -0.90 15.13
C ALA A 85 7.57 -0.84 13.60
N SER A 86 6.48 -0.99 12.86
CA SER A 86 6.49 -0.89 11.39
C SER A 86 6.83 0.54 10.94
N MET A 87 6.22 1.56 11.55
CA MET A 87 6.52 2.95 11.22
C MET A 87 7.97 3.32 11.54
N ALA A 88 8.51 2.84 12.67
CA ALA A 88 9.91 3.05 13.03
C ALA A 88 10.86 2.41 12.02
N HIS A 89 10.54 1.19 11.55
CA HIS A 89 11.30 0.52 10.50
C HIS A 89 11.30 1.35 9.19
N TRP A 90 10.11 1.74 8.69
CA TRP A 90 10.01 2.51 7.46
C TRP A 90 10.66 3.90 7.54
N ALA A 91 10.63 4.53 8.71
CA ALA A 91 11.33 5.81 8.95
C ALA A 91 12.86 5.69 8.92
N ALA A 92 13.41 4.50 9.11
CA ALA A 92 14.84 4.23 9.01
C ALA A 92 15.31 3.89 7.59
N MET A 93 14.39 3.69 6.65
CA MET A 93 14.72 3.46 5.25
C MET A 93 15.32 4.71 4.59
N PRO A 94 16.04 4.57 3.45
CA PRO A 94 16.57 5.71 2.71
C PRO A 94 15.49 6.76 2.35
N ASP A 95 15.91 8.04 2.28
CA ASP A 95 15.01 9.19 2.04
C ASP A 95 14.23 9.14 0.70
N ASP A 96 14.65 8.31 -0.24
CA ASP A 96 13.96 8.10 -1.51
C ASP A 96 12.85 7.04 -1.44
N VAL A 97 12.69 6.38 -0.30
CA VAL A 97 11.57 5.46 -0.03
C VAL A 97 10.33 6.26 0.39
N VAL A 98 9.23 5.98 -0.26
CA VAL A 98 7.93 6.62 0.00
C VAL A 98 6.95 5.57 0.51
N THR A 99 6.35 5.85 1.66
CA THR A 99 5.30 5.00 2.25
C THR A 99 3.99 5.76 2.38
N MET A 100 2.85 5.07 2.25
CA MET A 100 1.52 5.61 2.47
C MET A 100 0.60 4.57 3.09
N GLY A 101 -0.44 5.05 3.81
CA GLY A 101 -1.51 4.20 4.31
C GLY A 101 -1.63 4.14 5.82
N PHE A 102 -0.58 4.54 6.56
CA PHE A 102 -0.74 4.87 7.97
C PHE A 102 -0.83 6.39 8.12
N TYR A 103 -1.96 6.86 8.61
CA TYR A 103 -2.28 8.27 8.79
C TYR A 103 -2.32 8.61 10.29
N ASN A 104 -1.96 9.84 10.63
CA ASN A 104 -2.21 10.35 11.97
C ASN A 104 -3.72 10.40 12.21
N LEU A 105 -4.20 9.79 13.27
CA LEU A 105 -5.65 9.64 13.56
C LEU A 105 -6.33 10.94 14.02
N GLU A 106 -5.57 11.99 14.32
CA GLU A 106 -6.11 13.30 14.68
C GLU A 106 -6.22 14.22 13.44
N THR A 107 -5.20 14.23 12.58
CA THR A 107 -5.09 15.17 11.46
C THR A 107 -5.32 14.55 10.08
N TYR A 108 -5.10 13.24 9.96
CA TYR A 108 -5.20 12.45 8.73
C TYR A 108 -4.32 12.95 7.58
N ASP A 109 -3.17 13.61 7.87
CA ASP A 109 -2.37 14.38 6.92
C ASP A 109 -0.97 13.82 6.62
N ASN A 110 -0.69 12.57 6.90
CA ASN A 110 0.58 11.94 6.54
C ASN A 110 0.64 11.68 5.02
N TYR A 111 0.83 12.76 4.23
CA TYR A 111 0.79 12.71 2.76
C TYR A 111 2.14 12.33 2.15
N ALA A 112 2.10 11.49 1.13
CA ALA A 112 3.26 10.97 0.43
C ALA A 112 3.37 11.58 -0.99
N TYR A 113 4.54 12.12 -1.33
CA TYR A 113 4.85 12.68 -2.65
C TYR A 113 6.20 12.20 -3.15
N GLN A 114 6.31 12.06 -4.47
CA GLN A 114 7.59 11.78 -5.14
C GLN A 114 7.64 12.51 -6.47
N THR A 115 8.76 13.16 -6.78
CA THR A 115 8.97 13.77 -8.10
C THR A 115 9.95 12.93 -8.91
N VAL A 116 9.50 12.42 -10.05
CA VAL A 116 10.31 11.61 -10.96
C VAL A 116 10.21 12.21 -12.36
N ASN A 117 11.34 12.47 -12.99
CA ASN A 117 11.42 13.06 -14.35
C ASN A 117 10.61 14.35 -14.52
N GLY A 118 10.48 15.15 -13.45
CA GLY A 118 9.75 16.41 -13.45
C GLY A 118 8.23 16.27 -13.28
N ILE A 119 7.71 15.07 -13.05
CA ILE A 119 6.31 14.79 -12.72
C ILE A 119 6.21 14.52 -11.22
N THR A 120 5.35 15.24 -10.52
CA THR A 120 5.09 15.03 -9.10
C THR A 120 3.89 14.10 -8.92
N PHE A 121 4.15 12.95 -8.33
CA PHE A 121 3.15 11.97 -7.93
C PHE A 121 2.73 12.21 -6.48
N GLY A 122 1.42 12.19 -6.23
CA GLY A 122 0.84 12.09 -4.90
C GLY A 122 0.29 10.69 -4.68
N TYR A 123 0.47 10.15 -3.47
CA TYR A 123 0.07 8.78 -3.15
C TYR A 123 -0.83 8.74 -1.93
N LEU A 124 -1.95 8.01 -2.04
CA LEU A 124 -2.85 7.69 -0.94
C LEU A 124 -3.11 6.18 -0.92
N SER A 125 -3.39 5.64 0.24
CA SER A 125 -3.70 4.20 0.38
C SER A 125 -4.78 3.97 1.43
N TYR A 126 -5.75 3.13 1.09
CA TYR A 126 -6.95 2.85 1.89
C TYR A 126 -7.27 1.36 1.87
N THR A 127 -8.01 0.88 2.88
CA THR A 127 -8.45 -0.51 2.96
C THR A 127 -9.96 -0.62 3.18
N GLU A 128 -10.55 -1.68 2.67
CA GLU A 128 -11.98 -2.01 2.93
C GLU A 128 -12.18 -2.49 4.36
N HIS A 129 -11.24 -3.26 4.90
CA HIS A 129 -11.35 -3.82 6.25
C HIS A 129 -9.96 -4.19 6.81
N THR A 130 -9.94 -4.54 8.10
CA THR A 130 -8.74 -4.98 8.83
C THR A 130 -8.98 -6.35 9.51
N ASN A 131 -9.56 -7.30 8.77
CA ASN A 131 -9.90 -8.65 9.26
C ASN A 131 -10.73 -8.66 10.56
N GLY A 132 -11.59 -7.64 10.73
CA GLY A 132 -12.42 -7.48 11.94
C GLY A 132 -11.65 -6.98 13.16
N LEU A 133 -10.38 -6.63 13.05
CA LEU A 133 -9.61 -5.99 14.11
C LEU A 133 -9.96 -4.49 14.13
N PRO A 134 -10.39 -3.93 15.27
CA PRO A 134 -10.65 -2.51 15.36
C PRO A 134 -9.35 -1.70 15.34
N THR A 135 -9.46 -0.41 15.02
CA THR A 135 -8.34 0.52 15.18
C THR A 135 -7.78 0.44 16.60
N PRO A 136 -6.49 0.12 16.77
CA PRO A 136 -5.93 -0.11 18.09
C PRO A 136 -5.88 1.21 18.89
N SER A 137 -6.14 1.13 20.19
CA SER A 137 -5.83 2.23 21.12
C SER A 137 -4.37 2.22 21.50
N GLY A 138 -3.79 3.42 21.75
CA GLY A 138 -2.40 3.56 22.20
C GLY A 138 -1.39 3.75 21.07
N THR A 139 -1.87 4.10 19.89
CA THR A 139 -1.07 4.65 18.78
C THR A 139 -1.77 5.89 18.23
N ASP A 140 -0.98 6.81 17.70
CA ASP A 140 -1.48 8.01 17.01
C ASP A 140 -1.73 7.74 15.51
N TYR A 141 -1.48 6.53 15.03
CA TYR A 141 -1.55 6.17 13.62
C TYR A 141 -2.51 5.02 13.35
N GLY A 142 -3.13 5.07 12.18
CA GLY A 142 -4.02 4.01 11.70
C GLY A 142 -4.32 4.13 10.22
N VAL A 143 -5.11 3.18 9.72
CA VAL A 143 -5.59 3.20 8.34
C VAL A 143 -6.85 4.05 8.22
N VAL A 144 -7.14 4.52 7.00
CA VAL A 144 -8.44 5.08 6.61
C VAL A 144 -9.20 4.00 5.84
N TYR A 145 -10.46 3.79 6.22
CA TYR A 145 -11.32 2.82 5.54
C TYR A 145 -11.96 3.43 4.29
N LEU A 146 -12.17 2.60 3.26
CA LEU A 146 -12.70 3.04 1.95
C LEU A 146 -14.15 3.57 2.00
N ASP A 147 -14.88 3.34 3.09
CA ASP A 147 -16.21 3.89 3.34
C ASP A 147 -16.19 5.24 4.08
N ASP A 148 -15.02 5.69 4.58
CA ASP A 148 -14.84 7.04 5.14
C ASP A 148 -14.65 8.09 4.03
N HIS A 149 -15.72 8.32 3.29
CA HIS A 149 -15.71 9.24 2.16
C HIS A 149 -15.37 10.68 2.55
N GLU A 150 -15.68 11.12 3.77
CA GLU A 150 -15.39 12.48 4.25
C GLU A 150 -13.86 12.69 4.38
N THR A 151 -13.19 11.79 5.08
CA THR A 151 -11.73 11.85 5.25
C THR A 151 -11.01 11.72 3.92
N ILE A 152 -11.41 10.76 3.07
CA ILE A 152 -10.78 10.54 1.76
C ILE A 152 -10.96 11.75 0.84
N ALA A 153 -12.15 12.33 0.75
CA ALA A 153 -12.40 13.51 -0.06
C ALA A 153 -11.55 14.71 0.39
N LYS A 154 -11.40 14.90 1.73
CA LYS A 154 -10.52 15.93 2.28
C LYS A 154 -9.06 15.68 1.87
N GLN A 155 -8.55 14.47 2.05
CA GLN A 155 -7.16 14.12 1.70
C GLN A 155 -6.89 14.34 0.20
N ILE A 156 -7.82 13.94 -0.68
CA ILE A 156 -7.71 14.18 -2.13
C ILE A 156 -7.68 15.68 -2.43
N ALA A 157 -8.56 16.47 -1.81
CA ALA A 157 -8.62 17.92 -2.01
C ALA A 157 -7.34 18.63 -1.53
N ASP A 158 -6.76 18.18 -0.42
CA ASP A 158 -5.51 18.73 0.12
C ASP A 158 -4.30 18.38 -0.77
N MET A 159 -4.28 17.18 -1.33
CA MET A 159 -3.14 16.71 -2.13
C MET A 159 -3.18 17.17 -3.58
N ARG A 160 -4.35 17.27 -4.19
CA ARG A 160 -4.51 17.55 -5.63
C ARG A 160 -3.76 18.80 -6.12
N PRO A 161 -3.72 19.93 -5.39
CA PRO A 161 -2.99 21.12 -5.81
C PRO A 161 -1.46 20.94 -5.85
N ASN A 162 -0.92 19.89 -5.21
CA ASN A 162 0.51 19.70 -4.99
C ASN A 162 1.09 18.53 -5.81
N CYS A 163 0.32 17.90 -6.68
CA CYS A 163 0.80 16.80 -7.54
C CYS A 163 0.22 16.90 -8.96
N ASP A 164 0.99 16.42 -9.93
CA ASP A 164 0.55 16.30 -11.32
C ASP A 164 -0.31 15.05 -11.52
N VAL A 165 0.03 13.97 -10.83
CA VAL A 165 -0.66 12.67 -10.87
C VAL A 165 -0.97 12.21 -9.45
N LEU A 166 -2.25 11.95 -9.16
CA LEU A 166 -2.71 11.41 -7.88
C LEU A 166 -3.05 9.93 -8.04
N ILE A 167 -2.35 9.11 -7.28
CA ILE A 167 -2.50 7.64 -7.27
C ILE A 167 -3.12 7.20 -5.95
N VAL A 168 -4.18 6.41 -6.03
CA VAL A 168 -4.81 5.77 -4.86
C VAL A 168 -4.62 4.26 -4.91
N SER A 169 -4.01 3.70 -3.88
CA SER A 169 -4.03 2.27 -3.61
C SER A 169 -5.29 1.92 -2.82
N ALA A 170 -6.12 1.03 -3.35
CA ALA A 170 -7.37 0.60 -2.74
C ALA A 170 -7.34 -0.91 -2.47
N HIS A 171 -7.14 -1.28 -1.20
CA HIS A 171 -7.09 -2.68 -0.78
C HIS A 171 -8.50 -3.18 -0.49
N MET A 172 -9.11 -3.86 -1.48
CA MET A 172 -10.53 -4.19 -1.46
C MET A 172 -10.89 -5.37 -2.35
N GLY A 173 -12.03 -5.97 -2.10
CA GLY A 173 -12.63 -6.99 -2.95
C GLY A 173 -12.75 -8.35 -2.30
N THR A 174 -12.82 -9.40 -3.09
CA THR A 174 -12.98 -10.77 -2.62
C THR A 174 -11.79 -11.62 -3.06
N GLU A 175 -11.13 -12.28 -2.12
CA GLU A 175 -9.97 -13.15 -2.39
C GLU A 175 -10.31 -14.28 -3.35
N GLY A 176 -9.37 -14.58 -4.25
CA GLY A 176 -9.42 -15.71 -5.17
C GLY A 176 -10.43 -15.58 -6.31
N THR A 177 -11.13 -14.45 -6.47
CA THR A 177 -12.07 -14.25 -7.58
C THR A 177 -11.58 -13.23 -8.60
N HIS A 178 -11.70 -13.56 -9.88
CA HIS A 178 -11.45 -12.64 -10.99
C HIS A 178 -12.60 -11.65 -11.24
N GLU A 179 -13.75 -11.88 -10.61
CA GLU A 179 -14.93 -11.02 -10.73
C GLU A 179 -14.81 -9.81 -9.83
N VAL A 180 -14.96 -8.63 -10.41
CA VAL A 180 -15.02 -7.36 -9.66
C VAL A 180 -16.40 -7.26 -9.01
N ASN A 181 -16.46 -7.11 -7.68
CA ASN A 181 -17.70 -6.97 -6.94
C ASN A 181 -18.26 -5.53 -7.01
N ASP A 182 -19.49 -5.32 -6.49
CA ASP A 182 -20.15 -4.01 -6.55
C ASP A 182 -19.41 -2.95 -5.73
N PHE A 183 -18.92 -3.30 -4.54
CA PHE A 183 -18.13 -2.40 -3.71
C PHE A 183 -16.91 -1.86 -4.45
N GLN A 184 -16.15 -2.73 -5.11
CA GLN A 184 -14.98 -2.33 -5.90
C GLN A 184 -15.37 -1.38 -7.04
N ARG A 185 -16.49 -1.66 -7.75
CA ARG A 185 -16.95 -0.81 -8.87
C ARG A 185 -17.39 0.57 -8.40
N GLU A 186 -18.20 0.61 -7.33
CA GLU A 186 -18.74 1.84 -6.76
C GLU A 186 -17.61 2.70 -6.17
N THR A 187 -16.69 2.09 -5.41
CA THR A 187 -15.52 2.78 -4.84
C THR A 187 -14.61 3.35 -5.93
N ALA A 188 -14.29 2.56 -6.96
CA ALA A 188 -13.45 3.02 -8.06
C ALA A 188 -14.10 4.20 -8.82
N GLN A 189 -15.41 4.14 -9.08
CA GLN A 189 -16.12 5.24 -9.73
C GLN A 189 -16.15 6.47 -8.83
N TRP A 190 -16.42 6.30 -7.53
CA TRP A 190 -16.43 7.41 -6.59
C TRP A 190 -15.06 8.11 -6.49
N LEU A 191 -13.96 7.35 -6.42
CA LEU A 191 -12.60 7.90 -6.44
C LEU A 191 -12.31 8.65 -7.75
N ALA A 192 -12.77 8.14 -8.88
CA ALA A 192 -12.67 8.83 -10.17
C ALA A 192 -13.45 10.15 -10.16
N ASP A 193 -14.64 10.19 -9.54
CA ASP A 193 -15.45 11.39 -9.38
C ASP A 193 -14.78 12.45 -8.49
N GLN A 194 -13.92 12.02 -7.53
CA GLN A 194 -13.08 12.93 -6.72
C GLN A 194 -11.85 13.46 -7.48
N GLY A 195 -11.55 12.98 -8.68
CA GLY A 195 -10.43 13.47 -9.50
C GLY A 195 -9.11 12.71 -9.29
N VAL A 196 -9.16 11.46 -8.86
CA VAL A 196 -8.00 10.56 -8.83
C VAL A 196 -7.62 10.18 -10.26
N ASP A 197 -6.32 10.15 -10.59
CA ASP A 197 -5.83 9.82 -11.94
C ASP A 197 -5.61 8.32 -12.12
N VAL A 198 -5.12 7.64 -11.08
CA VAL A 198 -4.83 6.20 -11.11
C VAL A 198 -5.32 5.52 -9.84
N ILE A 199 -6.05 4.41 -10.01
CA ILE A 199 -6.49 3.55 -8.91
C ILE A 199 -5.82 2.18 -9.06
N ILE A 200 -5.08 1.75 -8.04
CA ILE A 200 -4.45 0.43 -7.99
C ILE A 200 -5.19 -0.40 -6.94
N GLY A 201 -5.99 -1.35 -7.39
CA GLY A 201 -6.67 -2.30 -6.50
C GLY A 201 -5.73 -3.40 -6.04
N THR A 202 -5.87 -3.83 -4.80
CA THR A 202 -5.14 -4.96 -4.19
C THR A 202 -6.11 -5.81 -3.37
N HIS A 203 -5.69 -6.85 -2.69
CA HIS A 203 -6.43 -7.81 -1.86
C HIS A 203 -6.88 -9.11 -2.57
N PRO A 204 -7.50 -9.12 -3.77
CA PRO A 204 -8.02 -10.38 -4.32
C PRO A 204 -6.97 -11.47 -4.63
N HIS A 205 -5.67 -11.18 -4.62
CA HIS A 205 -4.56 -12.10 -4.92
C HIS A 205 -4.62 -12.76 -6.31
N VAL A 206 -5.54 -12.31 -7.14
CA VAL A 206 -5.68 -12.72 -8.54
C VAL A 206 -5.86 -11.49 -9.42
N VAL A 207 -5.44 -11.56 -10.69
CA VAL A 207 -5.60 -10.44 -11.63
C VAL A 207 -7.08 -10.25 -11.97
N GLN A 208 -7.57 -9.03 -11.75
CA GLN A 208 -8.90 -8.59 -12.18
C GLN A 208 -8.78 -7.58 -13.34
N ASN A 209 -9.91 -7.05 -13.82
CA ASN A 209 -9.95 -6.19 -14.99
C ASN A 209 -9.29 -4.83 -14.77
N ALA A 210 -8.67 -4.31 -15.82
CA ALA A 210 -8.31 -2.90 -15.93
C ALA A 210 -9.39 -2.16 -16.75
N ALA A 211 -9.65 -0.90 -16.39
CA ALA A 211 -10.62 -0.07 -17.08
C ALA A 211 -10.22 1.41 -17.08
N TRP A 212 -10.79 2.17 -17.99
CA TRP A 212 -10.79 3.63 -17.96
C TRP A 212 -12.15 4.09 -17.47
N LEU A 213 -12.17 4.94 -16.46
CA LEU A 213 -13.37 5.54 -15.89
C LEU A 213 -13.41 7.02 -16.26
N THR A 214 -14.62 7.54 -16.44
CA THR A 214 -14.84 8.99 -16.57
C THR A 214 -15.42 9.49 -15.26
N GLY A 215 -14.71 10.39 -14.60
CA GLY A 215 -15.16 11.02 -13.37
C GLY A 215 -16.17 12.14 -13.61
N ALA A 216 -16.81 12.60 -12.54
CA ALA A 216 -17.89 13.59 -12.56
C ALA A 216 -17.47 14.93 -13.20
N ASN A 217 -16.20 15.30 -13.15
CA ASN A 217 -15.65 16.53 -13.74
C ASN A 217 -15.14 16.32 -15.17
N GLY A 218 -15.38 15.16 -15.79
CA GLY A 218 -14.91 14.80 -17.12
C GLY A 218 -13.43 14.38 -17.16
N ASN A 219 -12.78 14.21 -16.03
CA ASN A 219 -11.44 13.63 -15.91
C ASN A 219 -11.46 12.14 -16.30
N THR A 220 -10.32 11.65 -16.71
CA THR A 220 -10.14 10.22 -17.04
C THR A 220 -9.26 9.56 -15.99
N THR A 221 -9.75 8.50 -15.39
CA THR A 221 -9.06 7.72 -14.37
C THR A 221 -8.72 6.33 -14.91
N PHE A 222 -7.46 5.93 -14.81
CA PHE A 222 -7.08 4.54 -15.05
C PHE A 222 -7.28 3.73 -13.77
N THR A 223 -7.99 2.61 -13.86
CA THR A 223 -8.09 1.66 -12.76
C THR A 223 -7.56 0.29 -13.18
N ARG A 224 -6.74 -0.30 -12.35
CA ARG A 224 -6.37 -1.71 -12.40
C ARG A 224 -6.75 -2.34 -11.06
N LEU A 225 -7.77 -3.17 -11.08
CA LEU A 225 -8.20 -3.90 -9.90
C LEU A 225 -7.36 -5.17 -9.81
N THR A 226 -6.55 -5.23 -8.81
CA THR A 226 -5.53 -6.18 -8.39
C THR A 226 -4.15 -6.05 -9.03
N ALA A 227 -3.22 -5.60 -8.21
CA ALA A 227 -1.78 -5.77 -8.38
C ALA A 227 -1.31 -6.99 -7.55
N TRP A 228 -0.15 -7.53 -7.87
CA TRP A 228 0.48 -8.58 -7.09
C TRP A 228 0.76 -8.05 -5.68
N ALA A 229 0.28 -8.76 -4.67
CA ALA A 229 0.72 -8.58 -3.29
C ALA A 229 1.69 -9.71 -2.93
N THR A 230 2.75 -9.37 -2.21
CA THR A 230 3.60 -10.37 -1.56
C THR A 230 3.00 -10.66 -0.19
N SER A 231 2.41 -11.80 -0.01
CA SER A 231 2.03 -12.36 1.28
C SER A 231 3.09 -13.32 1.80
#